data_c82301c79b6a01d0194ab20f4a52bf1d
#
_entry.id   c82301c79b6a01d0194ab20f4a52bf1d
#
_cell.length_a   1.000
_cell.length_b   1.000
_cell.length_c   1.000
_cell.angle_alpha   90.00
_cell.angle_beta   90.00
_cell.angle_gamma   90.00
#
_symmetry.space_group_name_H-M   'P 1'
#
loop_
_entity.id
_entity.type
_entity.pdbx_description
1 polymer ?
#
loop_
_entity_poly.entity_id
_entity_poly.type
_entity_poly.pdbx_seq_one_letter_code
_entity_poly.pdbx_strand_id
1 'polypeptide(L)'
;MSILDRALRVGEGKKFKVFERNVARINDFEPELELESDEELRERYASLRQRYHAGESLDDLLFESFALTREAGKRTLGQRHFDVQLIGGMVLHDGSIAEMRTGEGKTLTATLPVILNAIAARDEDGDPVQGKGVHLVTVNDYLARRDASWMTPIYHLLGVSVGIIQARMDEQDRRDAYNCDVTYGTNSEFGFDYLRDNLAVEMEQKAQRGHGFAIVDEVDNILIDEARTPLIISGQPEQAAEIYYKFAKLAPRMVHGKKPEGLEAKAKDWEADFDYEADEKHKTVAVSERGVEKAEKFLGIDNLYKAEHGNLVNHLHQALKAEALYKRDVDYAVIDKEVKIIDEFTGRILEGRRWSEGLHQAVEAKENVKIEAENVTV
;
A
#
# COMPACT_ATOMS: atom_id res chain seq x y z
N MET A 1 17.80 -26.49 -18.62
CA MET A 1 16.45 -26.04 -18.94
C MET A 1 15.51 -27.23 -19.02
N SER A 2 14.46 -27.26 -18.20
CA SER A 2 13.49 -28.34 -18.19
C SER A 2 12.63 -28.35 -19.47
N ILE A 3 11.93 -29.46 -19.75
CA ILE A 3 10.99 -29.54 -20.88
C ILE A 3 9.85 -28.52 -20.68
N LEU A 4 9.49 -28.27 -19.41
CA LEU A 4 8.48 -27.28 -19.02
C LEU A 4 8.94 -25.85 -19.38
N ASP A 5 10.21 -25.49 -19.13
CA ASP A 5 10.79 -24.19 -19.48
C ASP A 5 10.76 -23.94 -20.99
N ARG A 6 10.99 -25.01 -21.79
CA ARG A 6 10.89 -24.92 -23.24
C ARG A 6 9.46 -24.74 -23.73
N ALA A 7 8.50 -25.39 -23.08
CA ALA A 7 7.08 -25.29 -23.44
C ALA A 7 6.51 -23.90 -23.11
N LEU A 8 6.91 -23.31 -21.96
CA LEU A 8 6.49 -21.97 -21.54
C LEU A 8 7.06 -20.85 -22.43
N ARG A 9 8.22 -21.09 -23.08
CA ARG A 9 8.88 -20.14 -23.98
C ARG A 9 8.53 -20.30 -25.46
N VAL A 10 7.53 -21.13 -25.79
CA VAL A 10 7.08 -21.28 -27.17
C VAL A 10 6.43 -19.98 -27.66
N GLY A 11 7.07 -19.32 -28.60
CA GLY A 11 6.63 -18.05 -29.20
C GLY A 11 7.46 -16.84 -28.78
N GLU A 12 8.19 -16.84 -27.64
CA GLU A 12 9.05 -15.73 -27.19
C GLU A 12 10.08 -15.33 -28.27
N GLY A 13 10.73 -16.31 -28.89
CA GLY A 13 11.73 -16.02 -29.93
C GLY A 13 11.16 -15.37 -31.20
N LYS A 14 9.84 -15.53 -31.47
CA LYS A 14 9.18 -14.80 -32.57
C LYS A 14 8.88 -13.37 -32.19
N LYS A 15 8.37 -13.14 -30.98
CA LYS A 15 8.14 -11.79 -30.41
C LYS A 15 9.45 -11.02 -30.33
N PHE A 16 10.51 -11.63 -29.82
CA PHE A 16 11.83 -11.00 -29.72
C PHE A 16 12.35 -10.51 -31.09
N LYS A 17 12.25 -11.33 -32.15
CA LYS A 17 12.61 -10.92 -33.53
C LYS A 17 11.75 -9.78 -34.08
N VAL A 18 10.52 -9.62 -33.61
CA VAL A 18 9.70 -8.46 -33.97
C VAL A 18 10.26 -7.21 -33.27
N PHE A 19 10.58 -7.32 -31.99
CA PHE A 19 11.18 -6.20 -31.24
C PHE A 19 12.54 -5.79 -31.83
N GLU A 20 13.43 -6.72 -32.20
CA GLU A 20 14.69 -6.40 -32.88
C GLU A 20 14.49 -5.61 -34.18
N ARG A 21 13.47 -5.97 -34.99
CA ARG A 21 13.13 -5.21 -36.21
C ARG A 21 12.58 -3.82 -35.90
N ASN A 22 11.82 -3.71 -34.82
CA ASN A 22 11.27 -2.44 -34.37
C ASN A 22 12.37 -1.49 -33.87
N VAL A 23 13.43 -2.01 -33.25
CA VAL A 23 14.61 -1.21 -32.87
C VAL A 23 15.20 -0.48 -34.10
N ALA A 24 15.32 -1.16 -35.23
CA ALA A 24 15.82 -0.51 -36.46
C ALA A 24 14.95 0.68 -36.90
N ARG A 25 13.63 0.53 -36.82
CA ARG A 25 12.67 1.63 -37.12
C ARG A 25 12.80 2.79 -36.15
N ILE A 26 13.06 2.53 -34.86
CA ILE A 26 13.33 3.60 -33.88
C ILE A 26 14.66 4.30 -34.20
N ASN A 27 15.69 3.55 -34.58
CA ASN A 27 16.99 4.09 -34.93
C ASN A 27 16.93 5.00 -36.16
N ASP A 28 16.00 4.75 -37.09
CA ASP A 28 15.85 5.56 -38.33
C ASP A 28 15.43 7.02 -38.03
N PHE A 29 14.80 7.30 -36.86
CA PHE A 29 14.48 8.68 -36.47
C PHE A 29 15.67 9.45 -35.88
N GLU A 30 16.68 8.78 -35.36
CA GLU A 30 17.75 9.41 -34.57
C GLU A 30 18.52 10.52 -35.34
N PRO A 31 18.91 10.35 -36.63
CA PRO A 31 19.64 11.39 -37.34
C PRO A 31 18.85 12.70 -37.55
N GLU A 32 17.53 12.62 -37.66
CA GLU A 32 16.65 13.78 -37.78
C GLU A 32 16.54 14.49 -36.44
N LEU A 33 16.21 13.74 -35.35
CA LEU A 33 16.03 14.28 -34.02
C LEU A 33 17.28 14.93 -33.44
N GLU A 34 18.50 14.47 -33.81
CA GLU A 34 19.76 15.09 -33.39
C GLU A 34 19.90 16.53 -33.87
N LEU A 35 19.26 16.91 -35.00
CA LEU A 35 19.30 18.22 -35.60
C LEU A 35 18.24 19.19 -35.04
N GLU A 36 17.18 18.64 -34.39
CA GLU A 36 16.08 19.43 -33.83
C GLU A 36 16.51 20.12 -32.53
N SER A 37 15.94 21.30 -32.25
CA SER A 37 16.07 21.98 -30.97
C SER A 37 15.20 21.30 -29.90
N ASP A 38 15.41 21.63 -28.62
CA ASP A 38 14.59 21.11 -27.52
C ASP A 38 13.11 21.51 -27.64
N GLU A 39 12.82 22.67 -28.19
CA GLU A 39 11.47 23.16 -28.48
C GLU A 39 10.81 22.33 -29.57
N GLU A 40 11.53 22.07 -30.67
CA GLU A 40 11.03 21.22 -31.77
C GLU A 40 10.73 19.78 -31.28
N LEU A 41 11.57 19.20 -30.41
CA LEU A 41 11.29 17.89 -29.80
C LEU A 41 10.00 17.91 -28.96
N ARG A 42 9.79 18.99 -28.22
CA ARG A 42 8.56 19.17 -27.42
C ARG A 42 7.33 19.31 -28.30
N GLU A 43 7.40 20.13 -29.37
CA GLU A 43 6.32 20.29 -30.33
C GLU A 43 6.03 18.98 -31.05
N ARG A 44 7.05 18.21 -31.37
CA ARG A 44 6.91 16.90 -31.99
C ARG A 44 6.19 15.91 -31.05
N TYR A 45 6.55 15.89 -29.77
CA TYR A 45 5.80 15.08 -28.80
C TYR A 45 4.35 15.56 -28.64
N ALA A 46 4.09 16.86 -28.66
CA ALA A 46 2.72 17.38 -28.62
C ALA A 46 1.92 16.95 -29.87
N SER A 47 2.58 16.84 -31.05
CA SER A 47 1.94 16.31 -32.26
C SER A 47 1.55 14.84 -32.13
N LEU A 48 2.29 14.02 -31.36
CA LEU A 48 1.89 12.63 -31.08
C LEU A 48 0.56 12.59 -30.31
N ARG A 49 0.34 13.51 -29.35
CA ARG A 49 -0.94 13.62 -28.64
C ARG A 49 -2.09 13.96 -29.60
N GLN A 50 -1.87 14.92 -30.51
CA GLN A 50 -2.88 15.27 -31.51
C GLN A 50 -3.21 14.10 -32.44
N ARG A 51 -2.22 13.34 -32.89
CA ARG A 51 -2.39 12.13 -33.73
C ARG A 51 -3.15 11.03 -32.98
N TYR A 52 -2.88 10.85 -31.68
CA TYR A 52 -3.60 9.92 -30.82
C TYR A 52 -5.09 10.30 -30.74
N HIS A 53 -5.41 11.58 -30.53
CA HIS A 53 -6.80 12.06 -30.53
C HIS A 53 -7.48 11.97 -31.89
N ALA A 54 -6.73 12.06 -32.96
CA ALA A 54 -7.20 11.82 -34.33
C ALA A 54 -7.45 10.31 -34.64
N GLY A 55 -7.13 9.40 -33.68
CA GLY A 55 -7.44 7.97 -33.76
C GLY A 55 -6.23 7.07 -34.10
N GLU A 56 -5.00 7.60 -34.11
CA GLU A 56 -3.81 6.77 -34.24
C GLU A 56 -3.54 6.00 -32.93
N SER A 57 -3.13 4.74 -33.03
CA SER A 57 -2.90 3.90 -31.85
C SER A 57 -1.56 4.19 -31.19
N LEU A 58 -1.44 3.90 -29.89
CA LEU A 58 -0.14 4.00 -29.19
C LEU A 58 0.92 3.07 -29.81
N ASP A 59 0.53 1.92 -30.36
CA ASP A 59 1.45 1.03 -31.07
C ASP A 59 2.02 1.65 -32.34
N ASP A 60 1.25 2.44 -33.06
CA ASP A 60 1.72 3.16 -34.25
C ASP A 60 2.66 4.32 -33.86
N LEU A 61 2.38 5.00 -32.76
CA LEU A 61 3.17 6.12 -32.22
C LEU A 61 4.44 5.67 -31.49
N LEU A 62 4.58 4.38 -31.17
CA LEU A 62 5.67 3.83 -30.35
C LEU A 62 7.05 4.20 -30.88
N PHE A 63 7.27 4.06 -32.18
CA PHE A 63 8.61 4.21 -32.77
C PHE A 63 9.13 5.64 -32.60
N GLU A 64 8.31 6.61 -32.91
CA GLU A 64 8.66 8.03 -32.78
C GLU A 64 8.73 8.46 -31.32
N SER A 65 7.80 8.02 -30.47
CA SER A 65 7.82 8.28 -29.02
C SER A 65 9.09 7.75 -28.35
N PHE A 66 9.51 6.51 -28.69
CA PHE A 66 10.73 5.92 -28.15
C PHE A 66 11.99 6.64 -28.64
N ALA A 67 12.03 7.07 -29.90
CA ALA A 67 13.12 7.84 -30.45
C ALA A 67 13.25 9.21 -29.75
N LEU A 68 12.14 9.92 -29.56
CA LEU A 68 12.09 11.19 -28.82
C LEU A 68 12.54 11.00 -27.35
N THR A 69 12.08 9.94 -26.69
CA THR A 69 12.48 9.64 -25.30
C THR A 69 13.97 9.37 -25.20
N ARG A 70 14.55 8.64 -26.16
CA ARG A 70 15.99 8.35 -26.22
C ARG A 70 16.81 9.60 -26.44
N GLU A 71 16.40 10.48 -27.36
CA GLU A 71 17.09 11.74 -27.62
C GLU A 71 16.99 12.68 -26.41
N ALA A 72 15.82 12.75 -25.75
CA ALA A 72 15.62 13.49 -24.50
C ALA A 72 16.54 12.99 -23.38
N GLY A 73 16.68 11.67 -23.22
CA GLY A 73 17.59 11.06 -22.26
C GLY A 73 19.05 11.37 -22.53
N LYS A 74 19.45 11.36 -23.80
CA LYS A 74 20.80 11.73 -24.24
C LYS A 74 21.12 13.20 -23.93
N ARG A 75 20.19 14.12 -24.20
CA ARG A 75 20.40 15.57 -23.97
C ARG A 75 20.39 15.94 -22.50
N THR A 76 19.42 15.41 -21.73
CA THR A 76 19.21 15.84 -20.35
C THR A 76 20.11 15.15 -19.35
N LEU A 77 20.34 13.84 -19.51
CA LEU A 77 21.11 13.01 -18.57
C LEU A 77 22.46 12.54 -19.14
N GLY A 78 22.75 12.79 -20.42
CA GLY A 78 23.91 12.20 -21.10
C GLY A 78 23.77 10.68 -21.28
N GLN A 79 22.56 10.14 -21.17
CA GLN A 79 22.28 8.71 -21.20
C GLN A 79 21.41 8.35 -22.40
N ARG A 80 22.03 7.87 -23.47
CA ARG A 80 21.33 7.32 -24.62
C ARG A 80 20.89 5.88 -24.29
N HIS A 81 19.61 5.57 -24.43
CA HIS A 81 19.11 4.19 -24.26
C HIS A 81 19.79 3.24 -25.24
N PHE A 82 20.25 2.10 -24.74
CA PHE A 82 20.75 1.01 -25.57
C PHE A 82 19.61 0.29 -26.29
N ASP A 83 19.91 -0.37 -27.40
CA ASP A 83 18.91 -1.10 -28.19
C ASP A 83 18.20 -2.18 -27.37
N VAL A 84 18.92 -2.86 -26.47
CA VAL A 84 18.30 -3.84 -25.53
C VAL A 84 17.32 -3.17 -24.56
N GLN A 85 17.54 -1.92 -24.19
CA GLN A 85 16.59 -1.17 -23.33
C GLN A 85 15.35 -0.74 -24.12
N LEU A 86 15.46 -0.44 -25.41
CA LEU A 86 14.28 -0.25 -26.29
C LEU A 86 13.42 -1.51 -26.32
N ILE A 87 14.06 -2.70 -26.44
CA ILE A 87 13.35 -3.98 -26.37
C ILE A 87 12.65 -4.13 -25.02
N GLY A 88 13.33 -3.86 -23.90
CA GLY A 88 12.75 -3.87 -22.56
C GLY A 88 11.53 -2.95 -22.43
N GLY A 89 11.62 -1.74 -22.98
CA GLY A 89 10.50 -0.79 -23.03
C GLY A 89 9.30 -1.32 -23.83
N MET A 90 9.53 -1.95 -24.99
CA MET A 90 8.48 -2.57 -25.80
C MET A 90 7.82 -3.76 -25.08
N VAL A 91 8.59 -4.57 -24.35
CA VAL A 91 8.07 -5.69 -23.52
C VAL A 91 7.15 -5.16 -22.42
N LEU A 92 7.54 -4.07 -21.74
CA LEU A 92 6.70 -3.44 -20.71
C LEU A 92 5.43 -2.85 -21.32
N HIS A 93 5.50 -2.21 -22.48
CA HIS A 93 4.31 -1.67 -23.17
C HIS A 93 3.35 -2.77 -23.61
N ASP A 94 3.85 -3.92 -24.02
CA ASP A 94 3.05 -5.14 -24.36
C ASP A 94 2.37 -5.76 -23.12
N GLY A 95 2.53 -5.20 -21.92
CA GLY A 95 1.96 -5.73 -20.68
C GLY A 95 2.64 -7.00 -20.17
N SER A 96 3.91 -7.18 -20.53
CA SER A 96 4.71 -8.35 -20.18
C SER A 96 5.78 -8.01 -19.14
N ILE A 97 6.41 -9.03 -18.55
CA ILE A 97 7.51 -8.87 -17.58
C ILE A 97 8.83 -8.73 -18.34
N ALA A 98 9.55 -7.63 -18.12
CA ALA A 98 10.90 -7.41 -18.61
C ALA A 98 11.90 -7.75 -17.49
N GLU A 99 12.53 -8.92 -17.56
CA GLU A 99 13.60 -9.30 -16.64
C GLU A 99 14.91 -8.63 -17.04
N MET A 100 15.41 -7.75 -16.15
CA MET A 100 16.67 -7.05 -16.32
C MET A 100 17.52 -7.18 -15.05
N ARG A 101 18.82 -7.42 -15.21
CA ARG A 101 19.73 -7.51 -14.07
C ARG A 101 19.94 -6.16 -13.40
N THR A 102 20.35 -6.20 -12.14
CA THR A 102 20.74 -5.01 -11.40
C THR A 102 21.87 -4.28 -12.17
N GLY A 103 21.73 -2.96 -12.34
CA GLY A 103 22.71 -2.14 -13.05
C GLY A 103 22.49 -2.04 -14.57
N GLU A 104 21.53 -2.75 -15.17
CA GLU A 104 21.23 -2.67 -16.61
C GLU A 104 20.34 -1.47 -16.99
N GLY A 105 20.01 -0.60 -16.04
CA GLY A 105 19.28 0.65 -16.28
C GLY A 105 17.79 0.50 -16.38
N LYS A 106 17.16 -0.34 -15.51
CA LYS A 106 15.70 -0.51 -15.44
C LYS A 106 14.96 0.82 -15.34
N THR A 107 15.41 1.72 -14.46
CA THR A 107 14.80 3.05 -14.25
C THR A 107 14.78 3.89 -15.54
N LEU A 108 15.87 3.88 -16.30
CA LEU A 108 15.95 4.56 -17.59
C LEU A 108 15.07 3.88 -18.64
N THR A 109 15.06 2.54 -18.69
CA THR A 109 14.21 1.75 -19.60
C THR A 109 12.72 2.04 -19.39
N ALA A 110 12.29 2.21 -18.14
CA ALA A 110 10.89 2.50 -17.81
C ALA A 110 10.38 3.82 -18.41
N THR A 111 11.27 4.80 -18.67
CA THR A 111 10.86 6.09 -19.26
C THR A 111 10.24 5.94 -20.66
N LEU A 112 10.67 4.93 -21.42
CA LEU A 112 10.18 4.66 -22.79
C LEU A 112 8.68 4.38 -22.83
N PRO A 113 8.17 3.30 -22.18
CA PRO A 113 6.74 3.04 -22.17
C PRO A 113 5.95 4.04 -21.32
N VAL A 114 6.57 4.69 -20.32
CA VAL A 114 5.93 5.77 -19.55
C VAL A 114 5.57 6.93 -20.45
N ILE A 115 6.50 7.47 -21.22
CA ILE A 115 6.28 8.61 -22.12
C ILE A 115 5.29 8.24 -23.22
N LEU A 116 5.37 7.05 -23.78
CA LEU A 116 4.41 6.57 -24.77
C LEU A 116 2.97 6.54 -24.21
N ASN A 117 2.77 5.95 -23.03
CA ASN A 117 1.43 5.84 -22.44
C ASN A 117 0.93 7.18 -21.87
N ALA A 118 1.83 8.11 -21.53
CA ALA A 118 1.49 9.47 -21.11
C ALA A 118 0.86 10.30 -22.23
N ILE A 119 0.99 9.91 -23.51
CA ILE A 119 0.29 10.51 -24.65
C ILE A 119 -1.23 10.55 -24.39
N ALA A 120 -1.79 9.46 -23.88
CA ALA A 120 -3.21 9.33 -23.59
C ALA A 120 -3.69 10.01 -22.27
N ALA A 121 -2.77 10.59 -21.50
CA ALA A 121 -3.07 11.13 -20.15
C ALA A 121 -3.85 12.45 -20.17
N ARG A 122 -3.84 13.17 -21.28
CA ARG A 122 -4.49 14.48 -21.48
C ARG A 122 -5.47 14.42 -22.64
N ASP A 123 -6.53 15.22 -22.58
CA ASP A 123 -7.41 15.46 -23.70
C ASP A 123 -6.87 16.55 -24.67
N GLU A 124 -7.67 16.97 -25.65
CA GLU A 124 -7.30 17.97 -26.64
C GLU A 124 -7.09 19.37 -26.03
N ASP A 125 -7.76 19.68 -24.92
CA ASP A 125 -7.65 20.94 -24.18
C ASP A 125 -6.46 20.93 -23.19
N GLY A 126 -5.83 19.77 -22.99
CA GLY A 126 -4.72 19.56 -22.06
C GLY A 126 -5.14 19.19 -20.66
N ASP A 127 -6.42 18.89 -20.43
CA ASP A 127 -6.95 18.48 -19.15
C ASP A 127 -6.70 16.99 -18.85
N PRO A 128 -6.53 16.60 -17.59
CA PRO A 128 -6.31 15.20 -17.20
C PRO A 128 -7.51 14.31 -17.54
N VAL A 129 -7.29 13.25 -18.31
CA VAL A 129 -8.35 12.30 -18.71
C VAL A 129 -8.62 11.28 -17.61
N GLN A 130 -9.89 11.10 -17.25
CA GLN A 130 -10.32 10.08 -16.30
C GLN A 130 -9.97 8.66 -16.79
N GLY A 131 -9.42 7.82 -15.94
CA GLY A 131 -9.01 6.46 -16.28
C GLY A 131 -7.77 6.39 -17.17
N LYS A 132 -7.02 7.49 -17.30
CA LYS A 132 -5.76 7.58 -18.03
C LYS A 132 -4.66 8.12 -17.12
N GLY A 133 -3.42 8.13 -17.62
CA GLY A 133 -2.22 8.47 -16.85
C GLY A 133 -1.41 7.22 -16.51
N VAL A 134 -0.16 7.45 -16.16
CA VAL A 134 0.81 6.38 -15.94
C VAL A 134 1.21 6.34 -14.48
N HIS A 135 1.10 5.16 -13.84
CA HIS A 135 1.59 4.94 -12.49
C HIS A 135 2.90 4.14 -12.54
N LEU A 136 3.93 4.63 -11.83
CA LEU A 136 5.17 3.90 -11.63
C LEU A 136 5.28 3.51 -10.16
N VAL A 137 5.15 2.20 -9.91
CA VAL A 137 5.05 1.62 -8.57
C VAL A 137 6.40 1.13 -8.12
N THR A 138 6.86 1.61 -6.96
CA THR A 138 8.14 1.23 -6.33
C THR A 138 7.91 0.59 -4.96
N VAL A 139 8.94 -0.04 -4.41
CA VAL A 139 8.86 -0.73 -3.11
C VAL A 139 8.94 0.20 -1.89
N ASN A 140 9.42 1.44 -2.06
CA ASN A 140 9.50 2.39 -0.96
C ASN A 140 9.52 3.86 -1.43
N ASP A 141 9.21 4.79 -0.51
CA ASP A 141 9.13 6.23 -0.74
C ASP A 141 10.46 6.85 -1.21
N TYR A 142 11.59 6.30 -0.76
CA TYR A 142 12.90 6.79 -1.18
C TYR A 142 13.11 6.54 -2.68
N LEU A 143 12.81 5.34 -3.17
CA LEU A 143 12.94 5.00 -4.59
C LEU A 143 11.94 5.79 -5.44
N ALA A 144 10.69 5.92 -5.00
CA ALA A 144 9.70 6.74 -5.68
C ALA A 144 10.21 8.17 -5.92
N ARG A 145 10.75 8.82 -4.89
CA ARG A 145 11.29 10.17 -4.97
C ARG A 145 12.58 10.24 -5.81
N ARG A 146 13.51 9.32 -5.57
CA ARG A 146 14.80 9.28 -6.27
C ARG A 146 14.61 9.11 -7.76
N ASP A 147 13.85 8.11 -8.17
CA ASP A 147 13.69 7.73 -9.57
C ASP A 147 12.86 8.78 -10.33
N ALA A 148 11.80 9.30 -9.72
CA ALA A 148 11.07 10.44 -10.27
C ALA A 148 12.01 11.64 -10.49
N SER A 149 12.78 12.02 -9.46
CA SER A 149 13.68 13.18 -9.55
C SER A 149 14.77 13.01 -10.61
N TRP A 150 15.30 11.81 -10.76
CA TRP A 150 16.33 11.52 -11.77
C TRP A 150 15.78 11.53 -13.19
N MET A 151 14.57 11.04 -13.41
CA MET A 151 13.97 10.93 -14.74
C MET A 151 13.16 12.17 -15.14
N THR A 152 12.80 13.04 -14.19
CA THR A 152 12.07 14.30 -14.44
C THR A 152 12.66 15.14 -15.58
N PRO A 153 13.99 15.31 -15.73
CA PRO A 153 14.53 16.09 -16.84
C PRO A 153 14.11 15.56 -18.21
N ILE A 154 14.02 14.23 -18.40
CA ILE A 154 13.56 13.63 -19.66
C ILE A 154 12.08 13.99 -19.91
N TYR A 155 11.24 13.82 -18.88
CA TYR A 155 9.81 14.10 -18.95
C TYR A 155 9.55 15.58 -19.25
N HIS A 156 10.22 16.48 -18.54
CA HIS A 156 10.04 17.92 -18.70
C HIS A 156 10.49 18.44 -20.07
N LEU A 157 11.57 17.87 -20.66
CA LEU A 157 11.99 18.26 -22.01
C LEU A 157 10.85 18.02 -23.01
N LEU A 158 10.13 16.91 -22.89
CA LEU A 158 9.01 16.54 -23.76
C LEU A 158 7.65 17.12 -23.31
N GLY A 159 7.62 17.92 -22.23
CA GLY A 159 6.38 18.53 -21.74
C GLY A 159 5.44 17.54 -21.01
N VAL A 160 6.01 16.47 -20.43
CA VAL A 160 5.28 15.49 -19.60
C VAL A 160 5.39 15.87 -18.13
N SER A 161 4.26 15.98 -17.44
CA SER A 161 4.19 16.33 -16.03
C SER A 161 4.37 15.12 -15.13
N VAL A 162 5.03 15.33 -13.96
CA VAL A 162 5.35 14.26 -13.01
C VAL A 162 4.89 14.61 -11.61
N GLY A 163 4.12 13.73 -10.99
CA GLY A 163 3.74 13.77 -9.58
C GLY A 163 4.39 12.64 -8.79
N ILE A 164 4.52 12.84 -7.48
CA ILE A 164 5.08 11.84 -6.57
C ILE A 164 4.16 11.73 -5.37
N ILE A 165 3.63 10.54 -5.12
CA ILE A 165 2.84 10.23 -3.92
C ILE A 165 3.78 9.70 -2.85
N GLN A 166 3.67 10.29 -1.65
CA GLN A 166 4.45 9.93 -0.48
C GLN A 166 3.58 9.86 0.77
N ALA A 167 4.09 9.20 1.80
CA ALA A 167 3.42 9.16 3.10
C ALA A 167 3.20 10.58 3.66
N ARG A 168 2.06 10.79 4.32
CA ARG A 168 1.68 12.03 5.02
C ARG A 168 1.47 13.27 4.12
N MET A 169 1.28 13.08 2.81
CA MET A 169 0.83 14.16 1.94
C MET A 169 -0.62 14.54 2.28
N ASP A 170 -0.96 15.81 2.13
CA ASP A 170 -2.35 16.25 2.23
C ASP A 170 -3.18 15.82 1.00
N GLU A 171 -4.50 15.92 1.10
CA GLU A 171 -5.41 15.47 0.05
C GLU A 171 -5.29 16.27 -1.25
N GLN A 172 -4.99 17.57 -1.16
CA GLN A 172 -4.87 18.40 -2.34
C GLN A 172 -3.59 18.09 -3.11
N ASP A 173 -2.47 17.98 -2.39
CA ASP A 173 -1.18 17.60 -2.99
C ASP A 173 -1.26 16.23 -3.66
N ARG A 174 -2.02 15.27 -3.07
CA ARG A 174 -2.27 13.96 -3.68
C ARG A 174 -3.05 14.08 -4.98
N ARG A 175 -4.15 14.85 -4.99
CA ARG A 175 -4.93 15.09 -6.21
C ARG A 175 -4.07 15.72 -7.31
N ASP A 176 -3.27 16.72 -6.96
CA ASP A 176 -2.39 17.40 -7.91
C ASP A 176 -1.35 16.43 -8.49
N ALA A 177 -0.78 15.55 -7.65
CA ALA A 177 0.15 14.51 -8.11
C ALA A 177 -0.52 13.48 -9.03
N TYR A 178 -1.75 13.04 -8.73
CA TYR A 178 -2.50 12.14 -9.62
C TYR A 178 -2.96 12.81 -10.91
N ASN A 179 -3.12 14.12 -10.93
CA ASN A 179 -3.45 14.89 -12.13
C ASN A 179 -2.26 15.10 -13.07
N CYS A 180 -1.04 14.73 -12.67
CA CYS A 180 0.10 14.69 -13.57
C CYS A 180 -0.04 13.55 -14.60
N ASP A 181 0.71 13.64 -15.71
CA ASP A 181 0.75 12.61 -16.74
C ASP A 181 1.31 11.29 -16.19
N VAL A 182 2.31 11.42 -15.32
CA VAL A 182 3.02 10.31 -14.66
C VAL A 182 3.00 10.51 -13.15
N THR A 183 2.66 9.46 -12.41
CA THR A 183 2.64 9.48 -10.95
C THR A 183 3.50 8.35 -10.40
N TYR A 184 4.54 8.71 -9.65
CA TYR A 184 5.39 7.79 -8.90
C TYR A 184 4.84 7.59 -7.49
N GLY A 185 4.94 6.38 -6.96
CA GLY A 185 4.54 6.08 -5.59
C GLY A 185 4.83 4.64 -5.20
N THR A 186 4.56 4.29 -3.95
CA THR A 186 4.66 2.91 -3.48
C THR A 186 3.35 2.16 -3.72
N ASN A 187 3.44 0.83 -3.79
CA ASN A 187 2.26 -0.04 -3.83
C ASN A 187 1.29 0.25 -2.68
N SER A 188 1.82 0.47 -1.47
CA SER A 188 1.02 0.76 -0.28
C SER A 188 0.28 2.10 -0.39
N GLU A 189 0.95 3.17 -0.82
CA GLU A 189 0.31 4.49 -0.96
C GLU A 189 -0.80 4.47 -2.03
N PHE A 190 -0.54 3.88 -3.20
CA PHE A 190 -1.56 3.70 -4.23
C PHE A 190 -2.75 2.87 -3.73
N GLY A 191 -2.46 1.80 -2.97
CA GLY A 191 -3.50 0.95 -2.40
C GLY A 191 -4.31 1.65 -1.30
N PHE A 192 -3.68 2.42 -0.41
CA PHE A 192 -4.39 3.22 0.59
C PHE A 192 -5.24 4.32 -0.04
N ASP A 193 -4.74 5.00 -1.08
CA ASP A 193 -5.54 5.99 -1.80
C ASP A 193 -6.74 5.34 -2.49
N TYR A 194 -6.57 4.17 -3.10
CA TYR A 194 -7.68 3.40 -3.66
C TYR A 194 -8.73 3.04 -2.60
N LEU A 195 -8.31 2.61 -1.41
CA LEU A 195 -9.24 2.31 -0.32
C LEU A 195 -9.96 3.58 0.17
N ARG A 196 -9.26 4.71 0.34
CA ARG A 196 -9.85 6.00 0.71
C ARG A 196 -10.88 6.47 -0.31
N ASP A 197 -10.54 6.37 -1.59
CA ASP A 197 -11.44 6.74 -2.70
C ASP A 197 -12.72 5.90 -2.74
N ASN A 198 -12.64 4.62 -2.32
CA ASN A 198 -13.84 3.76 -2.21
C ASN A 198 -14.71 4.08 -0.97
N LEU A 199 -14.18 4.81 0.01
CA LEU A 199 -14.93 5.31 1.16
C LEU A 199 -15.49 6.72 0.93
N ALA A 200 -15.07 7.41 -0.14
CA ALA A 200 -15.52 8.76 -0.47
C ALA A 200 -17.01 8.78 -0.80
N VAL A 201 -17.73 9.75 -0.22
CA VAL A 201 -19.17 9.95 -0.45
C VAL A 201 -19.42 10.81 -1.68
N GLU A 202 -18.50 11.74 -1.98
CA GLU A 202 -18.56 12.68 -3.09
C GLU A 202 -17.37 12.48 -4.04
N MET A 203 -17.57 12.73 -5.33
CA MET A 203 -16.53 12.52 -6.35
C MET A 203 -15.31 13.42 -6.14
N GLU A 204 -15.54 14.63 -5.63
CA GLU A 204 -14.51 15.64 -5.34
C GLU A 204 -13.56 15.22 -4.21
N GLN A 205 -13.97 14.26 -3.37
CA GLN A 205 -13.14 13.70 -2.30
C GLN A 205 -12.13 12.66 -2.80
N LYS A 206 -12.32 12.15 -4.03
CA LYS A 206 -11.40 11.18 -4.61
C LYS A 206 -10.08 11.83 -5.00
N ALA A 207 -9.00 11.13 -4.68
CA ALA A 207 -7.66 11.53 -5.07
C ALA A 207 -7.26 10.97 -6.44
N GLN A 208 -7.58 9.70 -6.71
CA GLN A 208 -7.20 9.02 -7.95
C GLN A 208 -8.21 9.29 -9.07
N ARG A 209 -7.70 9.46 -10.28
CA ARG A 209 -8.53 9.59 -11.50
C ARG A 209 -8.69 8.28 -12.28
N GLY A 210 -8.48 7.14 -11.63
CA GLY A 210 -8.52 5.80 -12.22
C GLY A 210 -7.15 5.32 -12.73
N HIS A 211 -7.15 4.16 -13.37
CA HIS A 211 -5.93 3.44 -13.74
C HIS A 211 -5.87 3.25 -15.26
N GLY A 212 -4.86 3.87 -15.90
CA GLY A 212 -4.60 3.73 -17.34
C GLY A 212 -3.52 2.69 -17.63
N PHE A 213 -2.29 2.98 -17.21
CA PHE A 213 -1.15 2.12 -17.40
C PHE A 213 -0.29 2.12 -16.14
N ALA A 214 0.31 0.99 -15.79
CA ALA A 214 1.19 0.88 -14.64
C ALA A 214 2.44 0.07 -14.96
N ILE A 215 3.58 0.53 -14.43
CA ILE A 215 4.81 -0.23 -14.34
C ILE A 215 5.06 -0.54 -12.88
N VAL A 216 5.25 -1.81 -12.55
CA VAL A 216 5.58 -2.28 -11.20
C VAL A 216 7.05 -2.69 -11.19
N ASP A 217 7.89 -1.91 -10.50
CA ASP A 217 9.29 -2.28 -10.29
C ASP A 217 9.40 -3.32 -9.17
N GLU A 218 10.41 -4.20 -9.27
CA GLU A 218 10.60 -5.32 -8.33
C GLU A 218 9.31 -6.13 -8.08
N VAL A 219 8.69 -6.54 -9.18
CA VAL A 219 7.38 -7.20 -9.20
C VAL A 219 7.33 -8.50 -8.39
N ASP A 220 8.43 -9.21 -8.24
CA ASP A 220 8.60 -10.39 -7.40
C ASP A 220 8.43 -10.05 -5.90
N ASN A 221 8.97 -8.92 -5.44
CA ASN A 221 8.73 -8.45 -4.08
C ASN A 221 7.25 -8.06 -3.89
N ILE A 222 6.73 -7.16 -4.73
CA ILE A 222 5.39 -6.56 -4.55
C ILE A 222 4.28 -7.57 -4.75
N LEU A 223 4.33 -8.41 -5.80
CA LEU A 223 3.23 -9.30 -6.18
C LEU A 223 3.38 -10.73 -5.66
N ILE A 224 4.54 -11.12 -5.11
CA ILE A 224 4.78 -12.46 -4.57
C ILE A 224 5.08 -12.40 -3.07
N ASP A 225 6.18 -11.75 -2.68
CA ASP A 225 6.66 -11.79 -1.29
C ASP A 225 5.71 -11.04 -0.34
N GLU A 226 5.25 -9.85 -0.73
CA GLU A 226 4.34 -9.03 0.06
C GLU A 226 2.86 -9.16 -0.33
N ALA A 227 2.52 -10.02 -1.30
CA ALA A 227 1.18 -10.13 -1.89
C ALA A 227 0.05 -10.43 -0.87
N ARG A 228 0.38 -11.01 0.28
CA ARG A 228 -0.59 -11.38 1.33
C ARG A 228 -0.69 -10.33 2.45
N THR A 229 0.07 -9.25 2.40
CA THR A 229 0.01 -8.18 3.40
C THR A 229 -1.24 -7.33 3.17
N PRO A 230 -2.26 -7.38 4.06
CA PRO A 230 -3.49 -6.61 3.85
C PRO A 230 -3.24 -5.13 4.11
N LEU A 231 -3.83 -4.27 3.28
CA LEU A 231 -3.95 -2.84 3.56
C LEU A 231 -5.24 -2.62 4.35
N ILE A 232 -5.14 -2.09 5.57
CA ILE A 232 -6.29 -1.89 6.45
C ILE A 232 -6.42 -0.42 6.80
N ILE A 233 -7.58 0.18 6.50
CA ILE A 233 -7.97 1.49 7.02
C ILE A 233 -8.87 1.24 8.23
N SER A 234 -8.40 1.61 9.42
CA SER A 234 -9.22 1.56 10.64
C SER A 234 -9.91 2.91 10.86
N GLY A 235 -11.20 2.86 11.22
CA GLY A 235 -11.97 4.06 11.56
C GLY A 235 -11.50 4.72 12.84
N GLN A 236 -11.94 5.96 13.06
CA GLN A 236 -11.42 6.94 14.00
C GLN A 236 -11.10 6.44 15.41
N PRO A 237 -9.91 6.75 15.95
CA PRO A 237 -9.45 6.33 17.28
C PRO A 237 -10.22 6.95 18.46
N GLU A 238 -10.87 8.11 18.30
CA GLU A 238 -11.45 8.83 19.43
C GLU A 238 -12.63 8.13 20.11
N GLN A 239 -13.53 7.51 19.36
CA GLN A 239 -14.62 6.72 19.94
C GLN A 239 -14.13 5.40 20.54
N ALA A 240 -13.09 4.81 19.99
CA ALA A 240 -12.50 3.59 20.50
C ALA A 240 -11.82 3.81 21.86
N ALA A 241 -11.12 4.92 22.06
CA ALA A 241 -10.41 5.22 23.31
C ALA A 241 -11.35 5.28 24.53
N GLU A 242 -12.51 5.93 24.39
CA GLU A 242 -13.49 6.01 25.47
C GLU A 242 -14.02 4.66 25.92
N ILE A 243 -14.20 3.74 24.96
CA ILE A 243 -14.65 2.38 25.22
C ILE A 243 -13.59 1.60 26.04
N TYR A 244 -12.32 1.68 25.68
CA TYR A 244 -11.24 1.05 26.44
C TYR A 244 -11.19 1.53 27.89
N TYR A 245 -11.30 2.83 28.15
CA TYR A 245 -11.36 3.36 29.52
C TYR A 245 -12.61 2.91 30.27
N LYS A 246 -13.77 2.73 29.62
CA LYS A 246 -14.97 2.17 30.25
C LYS A 246 -14.73 0.73 30.69
N PHE A 247 -14.19 -0.10 29.82
CA PHE A 247 -13.89 -1.49 30.16
C PHE A 247 -12.76 -1.64 31.19
N ALA A 248 -11.75 -0.79 31.17
CA ALA A 248 -10.70 -0.73 32.19
C ALA A 248 -11.24 -0.42 33.58
N LYS A 249 -12.36 0.34 33.69
CA LYS A 249 -13.05 0.58 34.97
C LYS A 249 -13.94 -0.60 35.38
N LEU A 250 -14.42 -1.40 34.45
CA LEU A 250 -15.24 -2.58 34.71
C LEU A 250 -14.41 -3.78 35.16
N ALA A 251 -13.29 -4.06 34.45
CA ALA A 251 -12.48 -5.26 34.67
C ALA A 251 -12.07 -5.52 36.12
N PRO A 252 -11.56 -4.53 36.90
CA PRO A 252 -11.21 -4.73 38.31
C PRO A 252 -12.41 -5.05 39.23
N ARG A 253 -13.65 -4.80 38.77
CA ARG A 253 -14.89 -5.07 39.54
C ARG A 253 -15.45 -6.47 39.24
N MET A 254 -14.88 -7.17 38.25
CA MET A 254 -15.32 -8.52 37.89
C MET A 254 -14.60 -9.56 38.75
N VAL A 255 -15.33 -10.58 39.14
CA VAL A 255 -14.84 -11.66 40.03
C VAL A 255 -14.14 -12.71 39.15
N HIS A 256 -12.86 -12.91 39.39
CA HIS A 256 -12.09 -14.00 38.79
C HIS A 256 -12.38 -15.30 39.55
N GLY A 257 -12.61 -16.38 38.83
CA GLY A 257 -12.81 -17.71 39.37
C GLY A 257 -12.25 -18.80 38.47
N LYS A 258 -12.46 -20.04 38.87
CA LYS A 258 -12.04 -21.21 38.11
C LYS A 258 -13.15 -22.25 38.08
N LYS A 259 -13.43 -22.77 36.88
CA LYS A 259 -14.41 -23.84 36.71
C LYS A 259 -13.92 -25.11 37.43
N PRO A 260 -14.78 -25.78 38.25
CA PRO A 260 -14.42 -27.03 38.92
C PRO A 260 -14.12 -28.13 37.89
N GLU A 261 -13.15 -28.98 38.20
CA GLU A 261 -12.77 -30.11 37.35
C GLU A 261 -13.58 -31.37 37.75
N GLY A 262 -13.94 -32.20 36.77
CA GLY A 262 -14.58 -33.51 37.04
C GLY A 262 -16.08 -33.56 36.91
N LEU A 263 -16.75 -34.38 37.77
CA LEU A 263 -18.20 -34.64 37.70
C LEU A 263 -19.06 -33.43 38.04
N GLU A 264 -18.58 -32.54 38.90
CA GLU A 264 -19.27 -31.30 39.28
C GLU A 264 -19.38 -30.32 38.07
N ALA A 265 -18.43 -30.32 37.18
CA ALA A 265 -18.48 -29.52 35.96
C ALA A 265 -19.54 -29.97 34.94
N LYS A 266 -20.10 -31.18 35.11
CA LYS A 266 -21.10 -31.79 34.23
C LYS A 266 -22.52 -31.74 34.82
N ALA A 267 -22.71 -31.17 36.02
CA ALA A 267 -24.04 -31.01 36.62
C ALA A 267 -24.88 -30.08 35.71
N LYS A 268 -26.10 -30.50 35.40
CA LYS A 268 -27.01 -29.79 34.50
C LYS A 268 -27.44 -28.41 35.03
N ASP A 269 -27.30 -28.19 36.34
CA ASP A 269 -27.73 -26.99 37.05
C ASP A 269 -26.54 -26.22 37.68
N TRP A 270 -25.31 -26.42 37.14
CA TRP A 270 -24.14 -25.68 37.64
C TRP A 270 -24.10 -24.26 37.04
N GLU A 271 -24.21 -23.27 37.91
CA GLU A 271 -24.03 -21.86 37.58
C GLU A 271 -22.70 -21.36 38.13
N ALA A 272 -22.00 -20.51 37.33
CA ALA A 272 -20.74 -19.93 37.77
C ALA A 272 -20.97 -18.92 38.90
N ASP A 273 -20.23 -19.04 39.99
CA ASP A 273 -20.21 -18.07 41.10
C ASP A 273 -19.19 -16.93 40.86
N PHE A 274 -18.54 -16.93 39.71
CA PHE A 274 -17.55 -15.94 39.21
C PHE A 274 -17.97 -15.32 37.88
N ASP A 275 -17.35 -14.19 37.55
CA ASP A 275 -17.68 -13.42 36.34
C ASP A 275 -16.84 -13.86 35.15
N TYR A 276 -15.57 -14.30 35.38
CA TYR A 276 -14.70 -14.80 34.32
C TYR A 276 -13.63 -15.77 34.85
N GLU A 277 -13.09 -16.58 33.96
CA GLU A 277 -11.95 -17.47 34.18
C GLU A 277 -10.77 -17.01 33.29
N ALA A 278 -9.53 -17.08 33.79
CA ALA A 278 -8.31 -16.76 33.06
C ALA A 278 -7.36 -17.97 33.04
N ASP A 279 -6.89 -18.33 31.85
CA ASP A 279 -5.87 -19.36 31.64
C ASP A 279 -4.50 -18.67 31.42
N GLU A 280 -3.63 -18.73 32.42
CA GLU A 280 -2.30 -18.15 32.37
C GLU A 280 -1.41 -18.83 31.32
N LYS A 281 -1.59 -20.14 31.11
CA LYS A 281 -0.76 -20.93 30.18
C LYS A 281 -1.03 -20.57 28.72
N HIS A 282 -2.30 -20.39 28.36
CA HIS A 282 -2.71 -20.08 26.99
C HIS A 282 -2.99 -18.59 26.79
N LYS A 283 -2.83 -17.78 27.84
CA LYS A 283 -3.12 -16.33 27.81
C LYS A 283 -4.51 -16.02 27.28
N THR A 284 -5.53 -16.79 27.72
CA THR A 284 -6.93 -16.63 27.32
C THR A 284 -7.85 -16.33 28.49
N VAL A 285 -8.99 -15.70 28.19
CA VAL A 285 -10.04 -15.39 29.17
C VAL A 285 -11.38 -15.89 28.62
N ALA A 286 -12.17 -16.52 29.49
CA ALA A 286 -13.55 -16.95 29.24
C ALA A 286 -14.51 -16.24 30.19
N VAL A 287 -15.54 -15.58 29.67
CA VAL A 287 -16.52 -14.82 30.43
C VAL A 287 -17.71 -15.73 30.71
N SER A 288 -18.19 -15.80 31.97
CA SER A 288 -19.39 -16.54 32.34
C SER A 288 -20.68 -15.77 32.00
N GLU A 289 -21.83 -16.44 32.00
CA GLU A 289 -23.14 -15.78 31.81
C GLU A 289 -23.32 -14.62 32.78
N ARG A 290 -23.00 -14.84 34.06
CA ARG A 290 -23.03 -13.81 35.12
C ARG A 290 -22.11 -12.62 34.78
N GLY A 291 -20.94 -12.89 34.20
CA GLY A 291 -20.00 -11.84 33.75
C GLY A 291 -20.55 -11.02 32.59
N VAL A 292 -21.25 -11.69 31.66
CA VAL A 292 -21.92 -11.01 30.54
C VAL A 292 -23.02 -10.10 31.04
N GLU A 293 -23.92 -10.59 31.90
CA GLU A 293 -25.01 -9.79 32.49
C GLU A 293 -24.48 -8.57 33.25
N LYS A 294 -23.37 -8.74 33.96
CA LYS A 294 -22.72 -7.64 34.68
C LYS A 294 -22.12 -6.58 33.75
N ALA A 295 -21.56 -7.02 32.63
CA ALA A 295 -21.05 -6.12 31.61
C ALA A 295 -22.18 -5.36 30.89
N GLU A 296 -23.26 -6.04 30.53
CA GLU A 296 -24.46 -5.46 29.93
C GLU A 296 -25.08 -4.39 30.84
N LYS A 297 -25.24 -4.72 32.11
CA LYS A 297 -25.78 -3.80 33.13
C LYS A 297 -24.85 -2.55 33.30
N PHE A 298 -23.54 -2.76 33.27
CA PHE A 298 -22.58 -1.66 33.40
C PHE A 298 -22.57 -0.75 32.17
N LEU A 299 -22.75 -1.32 30.96
CA LEU A 299 -22.77 -0.57 29.70
C LEU A 299 -24.16 0.03 29.41
N GLY A 300 -25.22 -0.45 30.07
CA GLY A 300 -26.60 -0.03 29.81
C GLY A 300 -27.17 -0.58 28.51
N ILE A 301 -26.77 -1.78 28.10
CA ILE A 301 -27.23 -2.48 26.90
C ILE A 301 -27.98 -3.75 27.23
N ASP A 302 -28.91 -4.17 26.35
CA ASP A 302 -29.75 -5.35 26.58
C ASP A 302 -29.08 -6.68 26.23
N ASN A 303 -28.14 -6.69 25.24
CA ASN A 303 -27.47 -7.91 24.81
C ASN A 303 -26.11 -7.56 24.16
N LEU A 304 -25.05 -8.07 24.77
CA LEU A 304 -23.67 -7.85 24.35
C LEU A 304 -23.33 -8.52 23.00
N TYR A 305 -24.03 -9.62 22.67
CA TYR A 305 -23.77 -10.42 21.45
C TYR A 305 -24.62 -10.01 20.24
N LYS A 306 -25.37 -8.90 20.29
CA LYS A 306 -26.01 -8.36 19.09
C LYS A 306 -24.96 -7.93 18.06
N ALA A 307 -25.27 -8.07 16.77
CA ALA A 307 -24.35 -7.71 15.67
C ALA A 307 -23.81 -6.28 15.77
N GLU A 308 -24.62 -5.33 16.24
CA GLU A 308 -24.25 -3.93 16.50
C GLU A 308 -23.24 -3.74 17.65
N HIS A 309 -23.08 -4.72 18.51
CA HIS A 309 -22.20 -4.73 19.69
C HIS A 309 -20.96 -5.63 19.54
N GLY A 310 -20.71 -6.20 18.36
CA GLY A 310 -19.65 -7.20 18.15
C GLY A 310 -18.27 -6.76 18.61
N ASN A 311 -17.94 -5.48 18.47
CA ASN A 311 -16.66 -4.92 18.96
C ASN A 311 -16.59 -4.86 20.50
N LEU A 312 -17.74 -4.73 21.21
CA LEU A 312 -17.75 -4.63 22.68
C LEU A 312 -17.33 -5.93 23.36
N VAL A 313 -17.65 -7.07 22.75
CA VAL A 313 -17.21 -8.40 23.22
C VAL A 313 -15.69 -8.47 23.23
N ASN A 314 -15.04 -8.05 22.14
CA ASN A 314 -13.59 -8.03 22.06
C ASN A 314 -12.98 -7.09 23.12
N HIS A 315 -13.52 -5.86 23.27
CA HIS A 315 -13.03 -4.92 24.28
C HIS A 315 -13.16 -5.47 25.72
N LEU A 316 -14.25 -6.18 26.04
CA LEU A 316 -14.40 -6.85 27.33
C LEU A 316 -13.32 -7.92 27.54
N HIS A 317 -13.11 -8.78 26.54
CA HIS A 317 -12.10 -9.84 26.61
C HIS A 317 -10.69 -9.25 26.77
N GLN A 318 -10.34 -8.23 26.01
CA GLN A 318 -9.01 -7.61 26.09
C GLN A 318 -8.79 -6.88 27.42
N ALA A 319 -9.81 -6.22 27.97
CA ALA A 319 -9.71 -5.57 29.27
C ALA A 319 -9.52 -6.58 30.42
N LEU A 320 -10.27 -7.70 30.41
CA LEU A 320 -10.11 -8.78 31.38
C LEU A 320 -8.76 -9.49 31.22
N LYS A 321 -8.29 -9.67 30.00
CA LYS A 321 -6.97 -10.22 29.69
C LYS A 321 -5.86 -9.32 30.22
N ALA A 322 -5.95 -8.02 29.97
CA ALA A 322 -5.01 -7.04 30.48
C ALA A 322 -4.98 -7.01 32.01
N GLU A 323 -6.15 -7.14 32.68
CA GLU A 323 -6.25 -7.11 34.14
C GLU A 323 -5.69 -8.37 34.78
N ALA A 324 -6.07 -9.56 34.28
CA ALA A 324 -5.77 -10.83 34.92
C ALA A 324 -4.39 -11.39 34.55
N LEU A 325 -3.92 -11.21 33.31
CA LEU A 325 -2.81 -11.94 32.73
C LEU A 325 -1.57 -11.09 32.43
N TYR A 326 -1.69 -9.75 32.44
CA TYR A 326 -0.58 -8.87 32.15
C TYR A 326 -0.25 -7.99 33.35
N LYS A 327 0.94 -8.18 33.91
CA LYS A 327 1.39 -7.56 35.17
C LYS A 327 2.46 -6.48 34.88
N ARG A 328 2.26 -5.31 35.46
CA ARG A 328 3.24 -4.23 35.41
C ARG A 328 4.56 -4.69 36.02
N ASP A 329 5.65 -4.23 35.43
CA ASP A 329 7.06 -4.53 35.78
C ASP A 329 7.44 -6.02 35.61
N VAL A 330 6.56 -6.82 34.99
CA VAL A 330 6.79 -8.22 34.61
C VAL A 330 6.61 -8.39 33.10
N ASP A 331 5.39 -8.14 32.59
CA ASP A 331 5.06 -8.26 31.17
C ASP A 331 5.23 -6.91 30.42
N TYR A 332 5.15 -5.79 31.13
CA TYR A 332 5.33 -4.44 30.57
C TYR A 332 5.80 -3.43 31.64
N ALA A 333 6.38 -2.33 31.18
CA ALA A 333 6.70 -1.17 32.01
C ALA A 333 5.97 0.08 31.48
N VAL A 334 5.73 1.05 32.37
CA VAL A 334 5.24 2.38 31.99
C VAL A 334 6.40 3.36 32.09
N ILE A 335 6.91 3.82 30.94
CA ILE A 335 8.03 4.73 30.81
C ILE A 335 7.58 5.93 29.97
N ASP A 336 7.85 7.14 30.43
CA ASP A 336 7.48 8.39 29.75
C ASP A 336 5.99 8.50 29.38
N LYS A 337 5.11 7.89 30.20
CA LYS A 337 3.67 7.77 30.01
C LYS A 337 3.27 6.86 28.83
N GLU A 338 4.15 5.97 28.42
CA GLU A 338 3.93 4.95 27.40
C GLU A 338 4.05 3.56 27.99
N VAL A 339 3.21 2.62 27.51
CA VAL A 339 3.35 1.21 27.83
C VAL A 339 4.40 0.59 26.91
N LYS A 340 5.42 -0.02 27.51
CA LYS A 340 6.49 -0.73 26.77
C LYS A 340 6.54 -2.18 27.17
N ILE A 341 6.57 -3.07 26.19
CA ILE A 341 6.58 -4.52 26.39
C ILE A 341 7.95 -4.96 26.96
N ILE A 342 7.92 -5.85 27.94
CA ILE A 342 9.11 -6.53 28.44
C ILE A 342 9.15 -7.93 27.82
N ASP A 343 10.25 -8.27 27.22
CA ASP A 343 10.49 -9.61 26.64
C ASP A 343 10.60 -10.67 27.76
N GLU A 344 9.76 -11.68 27.69
CA GLU A 344 9.64 -12.73 28.72
C GLU A 344 10.94 -13.52 28.91
N PHE A 345 11.76 -13.67 27.88
CA PHE A 345 12.98 -14.47 27.91
C PHE A 345 14.22 -13.67 28.33
N THR A 346 14.30 -12.42 27.89
CA THR A 346 15.49 -11.60 28.09
C THR A 346 15.31 -10.54 29.17
N GLY A 347 14.07 -10.24 29.60
CA GLY A 347 13.74 -9.18 30.53
C GLY A 347 14.03 -7.78 29.99
N ARG A 348 14.24 -7.62 28.67
CA ARG A 348 14.53 -6.35 28.02
C ARG A 348 13.28 -5.71 27.46
N ILE A 349 13.29 -4.38 27.41
CA ILE A 349 12.22 -3.61 26.77
C ILE A 349 12.32 -3.80 25.26
N LEU A 350 11.18 -4.11 24.64
CA LEU A 350 11.02 -4.23 23.19
C LEU A 350 10.53 -2.89 22.65
N GLU A 351 11.47 -2.07 22.17
CA GLU A 351 11.14 -0.76 21.58
C GLU A 351 10.30 -0.92 20.31
N GLY A 352 9.25 -0.09 20.21
CA GLY A 352 8.39 -0.02 19.02
C GLY A 352 7.45 -1.22 18.82
N ARG A 353 7.47 -2.24 19.68
CA ARG A 353 6.54 -3.37 19.62
C ARG A 353 5.29 -3.11 20.45
N ARG A 354 4.16 -3.57 19.93
CA ARG A 354 2.83 -3.49 20.57
C ARG A 354 2.12 -4.84 20.47
N TRP A 355 1.30 -5.16 21.44
CA TRP A 355 0.37 -6.31 21.32
C TRP A 355 -0.75 -5.95 20.33
N SER A 356 -1.19 -6.94 19.58
CA SER A 356 -2.26 -6.84 18.59
C SER A 356 -3.66 -6.97 19.21
N GLU A 357 -4.68 -6.87 18.37
CA GLU A 357 -6.11 -7.12 18.68
C GLU A 357 -6.71 -6.21 19.76
N GLY A 358 -6.12 -5.05 20.03
CA GLY A 358 -6.61 -4.12 21.04
C GLY A 358 -6.09 -4.39 22.46
N LEU A 359 -5.22 -5.40 22.67
CA LEU A 359 -4.67 -5.72 23.98
C LEU A 359 -3.76 -4.59 24.50
N HIS A 360 -2.92 -4.00 23.63
CA HIS A 360 -2.02 -2.91 24.03
C HIS A 360 -2.83 -1.71 24.53
N GLN A 361 -3.87 -1.33 23.81
CA GLN A 361 -4.81 -0.27 24.19
C GLN A 361 -5.55 -0.58 25.51
N ALA A 362 -5.90 -1.84 25.72
CA ALA A 362 -6.51 -2.26 26.98
C ALA A 362 -5.53 -2.12 28.18
N VAL A 363 -4.25 -2.39 27.98
CA VAL A 363 -3.20 -2.17 29.00
C VAL A 363 -2.95 -0.68 29.20
N GLU A 364 -2.90 0.13 28.14
CA GLU A 364 -2.80 1.59 28.23
C GLU A 364 -3.97 2.18 29.01
N ALA A 365 -5.20 1.69 28.76
CA ALA A 365 -6.39 2.11 29.52
C ALA A 365 -6.33 1.70 30.99
N LYS A 366 -5.84 0.48 31.28
CA LYS A 366 -5.64 -0.03 32.65
C LYS A 366 -4.68 0.85 33.43
N GLU A 367 -3.58 1.29 32.80
CA GLU A 367 -2.57 2.16 33.40
C GLU A 367 -2.95 3.64 33.37
N ASN A 368 -4.12 3.98 32.80
CA ASN A 368 -4.61 5.34 32.63
C ASN A 368 -3.60 6.27 31.93
N VAL A 369 -2.87 5.73 30.98
CA VAL A 369 -2.02 6.49 30.04
C VAL A 369 -2.79 6.80 28.76
N LYS A 370 -2.26 7.71 27.95
CA LYS A 370 -2.89 8.05 26.67
C LYS A 370 -2.92 6.81 25.76
N ILE A 371 -4.11 6.45 25.31
CA ILE A 371 -4.27 5.37 24.32
C ILE A 371 -3.79 5.90 22.97
N GLU A 372 -2.80 5.24 22.41
CA GLU A 372 -2.36 5.49 21.07
C GLU A 372 -3.11 4.60 20.07
N ALA A 373 -3.41 5.17 18.91
CA ALA A 373 -3.98 4.40 17.81
C ALA A 373 -3.10 3.18 17.52
N GLU A 374 -3.72 2.06 17.17
CA GLU A 374 -3.00 0.88 16.72
C GLU A 374 -2.10 1.31 15.56
N ASN A 375 -0.78 1.22 15.73
CA ASN A 375 0.11 1.37 14.60
C ASN A 375 -0.23 0.20 13.67
N VAL A 376 -0.98 0.49 12.61
CA VAL A 376 -1.11 -0.43 11.50
C VAL A 376 0.31 -0.65 11.04
N THR A 377 0.83 -1.83 11.30
CA THR A 377 2.14 -2.23 10.82
C THR A 377 2.03 -2.23 9.30
N VAL A 378 2.65 -1.20 8.69
CA VAL A 378 2.79 -1.07 7.24
C VAL A 378 3.76 -2.14 6.77
#